data_44baf901a0aeca27b36c0386c0aaf701
#
_entry.id   44baf901a0aeca27b36c0386c0aaf701
#
_cell.length_a   1.000
_cell.length_b   1.000
_cell.length_c   1.000
_cell.angle_alpha   90.00
_cell.angle_beta   90.00
_cell.angle_gamma   90.00
#
_symmetry.space_group_name_H-M   'P 1'
#
loop_
_entity.id
_entity.type
_entity.pdbx_description
1 polymer ?
#
loop_
_entity_poly.entity_id
_entity_poly.type
_entity_poly.pdbx_seq_one_letter_code
_entity_poly.pdbx_strand_id
1 'polypeptide(L)'
;AGTLDDVLWATAFQIALMLKLRVVLLLPENGTITVKAGYPPDDTLAEADIAAARWAWEHNRAAGRGADTLPGAKRLYLPLRTGRTAIGVVGLDDDRQGPLLTPEQQRLLDALADQAAVAIERIQLAADVDRAKLAAEADRLRSALLTSISHDLKTPLAAIMGAAGTLREFAAALPETDRAELLSTVLDESERLNRFIANLLDMTKIESGAMEPNHALHFVGDSVGSALLRARKITGEHKTEIDIPADLPMLRLDPVLFEQALFNLLDNAAKYAPPGSTIRLQGWVDNGCVILQIMDEGPGIPPDDLERIFDTFYRVRKRDQVRAGTGLGLSISRGFIEAMGGTITAANRTDRAGAIFTIRMPVPADVPGMRRASTDDQSNGDPA
;
A
#
# COMPACT_ATOMS: atom_id res chain seq x y z
N ALA A 1 17.14 -13.70 -14.76
CA ALA A 1 16.77 -15.03 -14.26
C ALA A 1 15.44 -15.37 -14.89
N GLY A 2 15.33 -16.52 -15.57
CA GLY A 2 14.06 -16.94 -16.16
C GLY A 2 13.04 -17.24 -15.09
N THR A 3 11.77 -17.06 -15.42
CA THR A 3 10.66 -17.44 -14.57
C THR A 3 10.56 -18.96 -14.44
N LEU A 4 9.79 -19.45 -13.45
CA LEU A 4 9.51 -20.89 -13.33
C LEU A 4 8.92 -21.46 -14.63
N ASP A 5 8.00 -20.71 -15.26
CA ASP A 5 7.36 -21.09 -16.50
C ASP A 5 8.35 -21.19 -17.67
N ASP A 6 9.33 -20.26 -17.76
CA ASP A 6 10.39 -20.32 -18.78
C ASP A 6 11.22 -21.61 -18.65
N VAL A 7 11.58 -21.98 -17.41
CA VAL A 7 12.37 -23.19 -17.15
C VAL A 7 11.57 -24.46 -17.46
N LEU A 8 10.30 -24.50 -17.06
CA LEU A 8 9.42 -25.64 -17.33
C LEU A 8 9.19 -25.81 -18.83
N TRP A 9 8.90 -24.72 -19.54
CA TRP A 9 8.71 -24.79 -20.99
C TRP A 9 9.98 -25.21 -21.72
N ALA A 10 11.12 -24.61 -21.38
CA ALA A 10 12.42 -24.97 -21.96
C ALA A 10 12.77 -26.45 -21.71
N THR A 11 12.49 -26.95 -20.50
CA THR A 11 12.71 -28.33 -20.13
C THR A 11 11.81 -29.30 -20.95
N ALA A 12 10.50 -28.99 -21.02
CA ALA A 12 9.56 -29.81 -21.80
C ALA A 12 9.96 -29.82 -23.27
N PHE A 13 10.31 -28.71 -23.85
CA PHE A 13 10.76 -28.55 -25.23
C PHE A 13 12.06 -29.33 -25.49
N GLN A 14 13.04 -29.22 -24.61
CA GLN A 14 14.34 -29.89 -24.76
C GLN A 14 14.19 -31.41 -24.70
N ILE A 15 13.43 -31.92 -23.73
CA ILE A 15 13.14 -33.37 -23.62
C ILE A 15 12.39 -33.84 -24.86
N ALA A 16 11.37 -33.12 -25.29
CA ALA A 16 10.57 -33.46 -26.47
C ALA A 16 11.42 -33.53 -27.74
N LEU A 17 12.30 -32.56 -27.94
CA LEU A 17 13.18 -32.47 -29.10
C LEU A 17 14.21 -33.65 -29.15
N MET A 18 14.84 -33.91 -27.98
CA MET A 18 15.89 -34.94 -27.89
C MET A 18 15.35 -36.35 -28.01
N LEU A 19 14.20 -36.63 -27.37
CA LEU A 19 13.61 -37.99 -27.36
C LEU A 19 12.60 -38.21 -28.48
N LYS A 20 12.17 -37.14 -29.17
CA LYS A 20 11.09 -37.15 -30.18
C LYS A 20 9.77 -37.70 -29.63
N LEU A 21 9.44 -37.29 -28.41
CA LEU A 21 8.23 -37.66 -27.67
C LEU A 21 7.41 -36.42 -27.35
N ARG A 22 6.11 -36.64 -27.06
CA ARG A 22 5.29 -35.60 -26.41
C ARG A 22 5.60 -35.60 -24.93
N VAL A 23 5.75 -34.40 -24.37
CA VAL A 23 6.19 -34.22 -22.98
C VAL A 23 5.21 -33.29 -22.26
N VAL A 24 4.85 -33.68 -21.05
CA VAL A 24 4.13 -32.78 -20.11
C VAL A 24 4.88 -32.77 -18.79
N LEU A 25 4.97 -31.56 -18.19
CA LEU A 25 5.55 -31.37 -16.88
C LEU A 25 4.43 -30.97 -15.91
N LEU A 26 4.35 -31.68 -14.80
CA LEU A 26 3.35 -31.46 -13.77
C LEU A 26 4.06 -31.11 -12.46
N LEU A 27 3.53 -30.11 -11.77
CA LEU A 27 3.99 -29.73 -10.44
C LEU A 27 2.83 -29.77 -9.43
N PRO A 28 3.13 -30.04 -8.15
CA PRO A 28 2.13 -29.97 -7.09
C PRO A 28 1.69 -28.53 -6.85
N GLU A 29 0.37 -28.33 -6.75
CA GLU A 29 -0.26 -27.07 -6.41
C GLU A 29 -1.46 -27.36 -5.50
N ASN A 30 -1.47 -26.76 -4.31
CA ASN A 30 -2.54 -26.93 -3.31
C ASN A 30 -2.90 -28.41 -3.01
N GLY A 31 -1.88 -29.30 -2.96
CA GLY A 31 -2.08 -30.72 -2.68
C GLY A 31 -2.56 -31.57 -3.87
N THR A 32 -2.71 -30.97 -5.05
CA THR A 32 -3.02 -31.66 -6.30
C THR A 32 -1.89 -31.49 -7.30
N ILE A 33 -1.78 -32.41 -8.27
CA ILE A 33 -0.78 -32.30 -9.32
C ILE A 33 -1.42 -31.70 -10.57
N THR A 34 -0.81 -30.64 -11.13
CA THR A 34 -1.35 -29.87 -12.27
C THR A 34 -0.32 -29.77 -13.39
N VAL A 35 -0.79 -29.76 -14.63
CA VAL A 35 0.05 -29.48 -15.80
C VAL A 35 0.54 -28.05 -15.75
N LYS A 36 1.85 -27.85 -15.85
CA LYS A 36 2.49 -26.52 -15.87
C LYS A 36 3.14 -26.20 -17.22
N ALA A 37 3.60 -27.21 -17.94
CA ALA A 37 4.16 -27.06 -19.28
C ALA A 37 3.98 -28.30 -20.09
N GLY A 38 3.92 -28.19 -21.39
CA GLY A 38 3.85 -29.35 -22.34
C GLY A 38 4.39 -29.00 -23.72
N TYR A 39 4.91 -29.99 -24.41
CA TYR A 39 5.30 -29.84 -25.81
C TYR A 39 4.91 -31.12 -26.61
N PRO A 40 4.06 -30.97 -27.65
CA PRO A 40 3.28 -29.78 -27.98
C PRO A 40 2.37 -29.38 -26.81
N PRO A 41 1.88 -28.11 -26.78
CA PRO A 41 0.97 -27.66 -25.72
C PRO A 41 -0.25 -28.58 -25.60
N ASP A 42 -0.45 -29.14 -24.43
CA ASP A 42 -1.56 -30.06 -24.13
C ASP A 42 -1.95 -29.85 -22.65
N ASP A 43 -3.07 -29.22 -22.42
CA ASP A 43 -3.53 -28.81 -21.09
C ASP A 43 -4.55 -29.83 -20.51
N THR A 44 -4.96 -30.83 -21.28
CA THR A 44 -5.99 -31.78 -20.87
C THR A 44 -5.43 -33.21 -20.72
N LEU A 45 -5.51 -33.73 -19.49
CA LEU A 45 -5.17 -35.10 -19.17
C LEU A 45 -6.44 -35.92 -18.88
N ALA A 46 -6.48 -37.16 -19.31
CA ALA A 46 -7.51 -38.11 -18.91
C ALA A 46 -7.39 -38.42 -17.40
N GLU A 47 -8.48 -38.85 -16.76
CA GLU A 47 -8.47 -39.24 -15.33
C GLU A 47 -7.42 -40.29 -14.98
N ALA A 48 -7.22 -41.30 -15.88
CA ALA A 48 -6.21 -42.31 -15.70
C ALA A 48 -4.78 -41.76 -15.71
N ASP A 49 -4.53 -40.72 -16.54
CA ASP A 49 -3.24 -40.04 -16.61
C ASP A 49 -3.00 -39.20 -15.36
N ILE A 50 -4.02 -38.48 -14.87
CA ILE A 50 -3.94 -37.71 -13.59
C ILE A 50 -3.66 -38.66 -12.42
N ALA A 51 -4.33 -39.81 -12.35
CA ALA A 51 -4.10 -40.81 -11.30
C ALA A 51 -2.67 -41.37 -11.34
N ALA A 52 -2.15 -41.66 -12.54
CA ALA A 52 -0.79 -42.17 -12.71
C ALA A 52 0.26 -41.07 -12.35
N ALA A 53 0.04 -39.83 -12.77
CA ALA A 53 0.92 -38.72 -12.43
C ALA A 53 0.95 -38.47 -10.92
N ARG A 54 -0.21 -38.45 -10.25
CA ARG A 54 -0.32 -38.30 -8.79
C ARG A 54 0.41 -39.43 -8.07
N TRP A 55 0.17 -40.68 -8.49
CA TRP A 55 0.83 -41.81 -7.89
C TRP A 55 2.35 -41.76 -8.04
N ALA A 56 2.84 -41.38 -9.23
CA ALA A 56 4.28 -41.20 -9.48
C ALA A 56 4.91 -40.14 -8.57
N TRP A 57 4.20 -39.05 -8.34
CA TRP A 57 4.63 -37.97 -7.42
C TRP A 57 4.66 -38.47 -5.96
N GLU A 58 3.55 -39.05 -5.47
CA GLU A 58 3.41 -39.44 -4.06
C GLU A 58 4.37 -40.58 -3.67
N HIS A 59 4.60 -41.57 -4.58
CA HIS A 59 5.41 -42.71 -4.29
C HIS A 59 6.85 -42.63 -4.83
N ASN A 60 7.17 -41.53 -5.52
CA ASN A 60 8.49 -41.27 -6.10
C ASN A 60 8.96 -42.45 -7.02
N ARG A 61 8.04 -43.03 -7.81
CA ARG A 61 8.26 -44.17 -8.70
C ARG A 61 7.54 -43.98 -10.03
N ALA A 62 8.05 -44.65 -11.06
CA ALA A 62 7.39 -44.62 -12.38
C ALA A 62 5.97 -45.20 -12.31
N ALA A 63 5.03 -44.63 -13.06
CA ALA A 63 3.67 -45.12 -13.23
C ALA A 63 3.15 -44.81 -14.65
N GLY A 64 2.14 -45.57 -15.08
CA GLY A 64 1.52 -45.41 -16.39
C GLY A 64 2.05 -46.38 -17.42
N ARG A 65 1.99 -45.98 -18.69
CA ARG A 65 2.33 -46.85 -19.84
C ARG A 65 3.74 -47.41 -19.72
N GLY A 66 3.84 -48.77 -19.72
CA GLY A 66 5.11 -49.46 -19.62
C GLY A 66 5.73 -49.55 -18.23
N ALA A 67 5.06 -49.01 -17.19
CA ALA A 67 5.40 -49.24 -15.79
C ALA A 67 4.56 -50.36 -15.18
N ASP A 68 5.06 -50.92 -14.06
CA ASP A 68 4.34 -51.98 -13.32
C ASP A 68 3.07 -51.45 -12.62
N THR A 69 2.95 -50.14 -12.48
CA THR A 69 1.86 -49.47 -11.77
C THR A 69 1.02 -48.63 -12.72
N LEU A 70 -0.31 -48.77 -12.65
CA LEU A 70 -1.30 -48.02 -13.44
C LEU A 70 -1.03 -48.09 -14.97
N PRO A 71 -0.78 -49.26 -15.56
CA PRO A 71 -0.37 -49.39 -16.98
C PRO A 71 -1.45 -48.93 -17.98
N GLY A 72 -2.68 -48.68 -17.52
CA GLY A 72 -3.80 -48.19 -18.34
C GLY A 72 -3.75 -46.70 -18.67
N ALA A 73 -2.86 -45.92 -18.07
CA ALA A 73 -2.64 -44.54 -18.48
C ALA A 73 -1.98 -44.48 -19.87
N LYS A 74 -2.30 -43.44 -20.65
CA LYS A 74 -1.76 -43.23 -21.98
C LYS A 74 -0.27 -42.89 -21.96
N ARG A 75 0.16 -42.15 -20.93
CA ARG A 75 1.54 -41.66 -20.76
C ARG A 75 2.32 -42.46 -19.73
N LEU A 76 3.65 -42.47 -19.88
CA LEU A 76 4.59 -42.84 -18.83
C LEU A 76 4.90 -41.64 -17.97
N TYR A 77 4.73 -41.76 -16.67
CA TYR A 77 5.00 -40.71 -15.70
C TYR A 77 6.22 -41.07 -14.86
N LEU A 78 7.21 -40.17 -14.85
CA LEU A 78 8.45 -40.31 -14.09
C LEU A 78 8.59 -39.15 -13.12
N PRO A 79 8.95 -39.37 -11.85
CA PRO A 79 9.12 -38.32 -10.89
C PRO A 79 10.36 -37.46 -11.17
N LEU A 80 10.22 -36.15 -11.06
CA LEU A 80 11.33 -35.18 -11.02
C LEU A 80 11.84 -35.13 -9.58
N ARG A 81 13.08 -35.53 -9.35
CA ARG A 81 13.61 -35.80 -8.01
C ARG A 81 14.67 -34.78 -7.61
N THR A 82 14.58 -34.30 -6.36
CA THR A 82 15.71 -33.68 -5.67
C THR A 82 15.93 -34.44 -4.37
N GLY A 83 17.07 -35.11 -4.27
CA GLY A 83 17.35 -35.98 -3.13
C GLY A 83 16.37 -37.16 -2.99
N ARG A 84 15.54 -37.14 -1.94
CA ARG A 84 14.60 -38.25 -1.64
C ARG A 84 13.14 -37.94 -2.00
N THR A 85 12.82 -36.74 -2.41
CA THR A 85 11.44 -36.29 -2.68
C THR A 85 11.22 -35.96 -4.15
N ALA A 86 10.02 -36.26 -4.65
CA ALA A 86 9.59 -35.83 -5.97
C ALA A 86 9.01 -34.42 -5.86
N ILE A 87 9.55 -33.47 -6.61
CA ILE A 87 9.07 -32.06 -6.67
C ILE A 87 8.07 -31.85 -7.81
N GLY A 88 7.96 -32.83 -8.70
CA GLY A 88 7.06 -32.81 -9.84
C GLY A 88 7.12 -34.13 -10.61
N VAL A 89 6.51 -34.16 -11.77
CA VAL A 89 6.44 -35.35 -12.64
C VAL A 89 6.61 -34.94 -14.10
N VAL A 90 7.36 -35.70 -14.86
CA VAL A 90 7.38 -35.64 -16.31
C VAL A 90 6.53 -36.79 -16.91
N GLY A 91 5.58 -36.44 -17.77
CA GLY A 91 4.76 -37.40 -18.52
C GLY A 91 5.22 -37.45 -19.96
N LEU A 92 5.38 -38.66 -20.48
CA LEU A 92 5.86 -38.95 -21.83
C LEU A 92 4.82 -39.76 -22.63
N ASP A 93 4.61 -39.35 -23.87
CA ASP A 93 3.69 -40.04 -24.79
C ASP A 93 4.27 -40.18 -26.20
N ASP A 94 3.87 -41.25 -26.87
CA ASP A 94 4.20 -41.52 -28.27
C ASP A 94 3.04 -42.29 -28.92
N ASP A 95 2.76 -42.01 -30.18
CA ASP A 95 1.73 -42.71 -30.94
C ASP A 95 2.18 -44.14 -31.37
N ARG A 96 3.46 -44.47 -31.23
CA ARG A 96 4.00 -45.79 -31.56
C ARG A 96 3.61 -46.85 -30.53
N GLN A 97 3.37 -48.08 -31.00
CA GLN A 97 3.20 -49.24 -30.12
C GLN A 97 4.57 -49.80 -29.71
N GLY A 98 4.74 -50.10 -28.41
CA GLY A 98 5.96 -50.69 -27.86
C GLY A 98 6.59 -49.87 -26.75
N PRO A 99 7.83 -50.20 -26.35
CA PRO A 99 8.56 -49.49 -25.32
C PRO A 99 8.76 -48.04 -25.71
N LEU A 100 8.43 -47.12 -24.81
CA LEU A 100 8.55 -45.66 -25.05
C LEU A 100 10.00 -45.21 -25.14
N LEU A 101 10.89 -45.82 -24.39
CA LEU A 101 12.28 -45.42 -24.23
C LEU A 101 13.24 -46.60 -24.46
N THR A 102 14.33 -46.34 -25.17
CA THR A 102 15.50 -47.23 -25.18
C THR A 102 16.31 -47.03 -23.89
N PRO A 103 17.21 -47.96 -23.51
CA PRO A 103 18.08 -47.79 -22.35
C PRO A 103 18.96 -46.54 -22.41
N GLU A 104 19.37 -46.09 -23.61
CA GLU A 104 20.13 -44.86 -23.80
C GLU A 104 19.26 -43.63 -23.59
N GLN A 105 18.04 -43.64 -24.15
CA GLN A 105 17.06 -42.55 -23.96
C GLN A 105 16.65 -42.43 -22.51
N GLN A 106 16.51 -43.53 -21.77
CA GLN A 106 16.21 -43.53 -20.34
C GLN A 106 17.31 -42.79 -19.55
N ARG A 107 18.58 -43.11 -19.79
CA ARG A 107 19.70 -42.45 -19.13
C ARG A 107 19.77 -40.94 -19.43
N LEU A 108 19.49 -40.56 -20.68
CA LEU A 108 19.44 -39.15 -21.08
C LEU A 108 18.31 -38.44 -20.39
N LEU A 109 17.12 -39.04 -20.34
CA LEU A 109 15.95 -38.50 -19.66
C LEU A 109 16.20 -38.34 -18.16
N ASP A 110 16.78 -39.32 -17.50
CA ASP A 110 17.13 -39.26 -16.08
C ASP A 110 18.05 -38.06 -15.80
N ALA A 111 19.08 -37.85 -16.63
CA ALA A 111 19.99 -36.71 -16.48
C ALA A 111 19.30 -35.36 -16.70
N LEU A 112 18.40 -35.27 -17.68
CA LEU A 112 17.63 -34.03 -17.94
C LEU A 112 16.60 -33.75 -16.83
N ALA A 113 15.94 -34.84 -16.36
CA ALA A 113 14.99 -34.75 -15.25
C ALA A 113 15.66 -34.30 -13.96
N ASP A 114 16.85 -34.80 -13.64
CA ASP A 114 17.63 -34.39 -12.47
C ASP A 114 18.04 -32.91 -12.57
N GLN A 115 18.52 -32.47 -13.73
CA GLN A 115 18.86 -31.05 -13.96
C GLN A 115 17.64 -30.14 -13.83
N ALA A 116 16.52 -30.53 -14.43
CA ALA A 116 15.27 -29.81 -14.34
C ALA A 116 14.76 -29.72 -12.90
N ALA A 117 14.80 -30.85 -12.16
CA ALA A 117 14.41 -30.90 -10.78
C ALA A 117 15.22 -29.90 -9.92
N VAL A 118 16.55 -29.90 -10.03
CA VAL A 118 17.41 -28.95 -9.31
C VAL A 118 17.10 -27.49 -9.69
N ALA A 119 16.87 -27.22 -10.97
CA ALA A 119 16.55 -25.86 -11.44
C ALA A 119 15.19 -25.38 -10.89
N ILE A 120 14.16 -26.24 -10.92
CA ILE A 120 12.82 -25.94 -10.39
C ILE A 120 12.88 -25.72 -8.88
N GLU A 121 13.52 -26.62 -8.12
CA GLU A 121 13.67 -26.49 -6.67
C GLU A 121 14.36 -25.19 -6.28
N ARG A 122 15.44 -24.83 -6.99
CA ARG A 122 16.16 -23.57 -6.74
C ARG A 122 15.28 -22.33 -6.91
N ILE A 123 14.44 -22.31 -7.95
CA ILE A 123 13.52 -21.19 -8.19
C ILE A 123 12.44 -21.13 -7.10
N GLN A 124 11.88 -22.28 -6.72
CA GLN A 124 10.87 -22.35 -5.66
C GLN A 124 11.44 -21.90 -4.32
N LEU A 125 12.63 -22.38 -3.94
CA LEU A 125 13.31 -21.97 -2.70
C LEU A 125 13.64 -20.46 -2.70
N ALA A 126 14.07 -19.91 -3.83
CA ALA A 126 14.31 -18.47 -3.94
C ALA A 126 13.02 -17.66 -3.70
N ALA A 127 11.90 -18.08 -4.31
CA ALA A 127 10.61 -17.42 -4.13
C ALA A 127 10.08 -17.57 -2.68
N ASP A 128 10.33 -18.70 -2.02
CA ASP A 128 9.96 -18.91 -0.61
C ASP A 128 10.79 -18.03 0.33
N VAL A 129 12.09 -17.90 0.08
CA VAL A 129 12.97 -17.00 0.84
C VAL A 129 12.54 -15.55 0.70
N ASP A 130 12.18 -15.11 -0.50
CA ASP A 130 11.74 -13.74 -0.71
C ASP A 130 10.39 -13.48 -0.04
N ARG A 131 9.43 -14.42 -0.10
CA ARG A 131 8.17 -14.33 0.65
C ARG A 131 8.40 -14.27 2.17
N ALA A 132 9.30 -15.10 2.68
CA ALA A 132 9.63 -15.12 4.11
C ALA A 132 10.30 -13.81 4.55
N LYS A 133 11.18 -13.22 3.72
CA LYS A 133 11.80 -11.91 4.00
C LYS A 133 10.77 -10.81 4.07
N LEU A 134 9.87 -10.73 3.09
CA LEU A 134 8.79 -9.73 3.08
C LEU A 134 7.88 -9.85 4.31
N ALA A 135 7.50 -11.07 4.68
CA ALA A 135 6.71 -11.32 5.88
C ALA A 135 7.45 -10.90 7.17
N ALA A 136 8.74 -11.22 7.29
CA ALA A 136 9.55 -10.83 8.44
C ALA A 136 9.77 -9.31 8.52
N GLU A 137 9.92 -8.64 7.39
CA GLU A 137 10.04 -7.17 7.33
C GLU A 137 8.75 -6.50 7.74
N ALA A 138 7.60 -6.98 7.25
CA ALA A 138 6.28 -6.49 7.66
C ALA A 138 6.04 -6.67 9.17
N ASP A 139 6.41 -7.80 9.75
CA ASP A 139 6.28 -8.06 11.19
C ASP A 139 7.20 -7.15 12.02
N ARG A 140 8.44 -6.94 11.54
CA ARG A 140 9.39 -6.01 12.17
C ARG A 140 8.88 -4.57 12.18
N LEU A 141 8.33 -4.12 11.05
CA LEU A 141 7.72 -2.78 10.94
C LEU A 141 6.53 -2.66 11.90
N ARG A 142 5.64 -3.66 11.93
CA ARG A 142 4.51 -3.70 12.86
C ARG A 142 4.95 -3.60 14.33
N SER A 143 5.99 -4.34 14.71
CA SER A 143 6.51 -4.32 16.08
C SER A 143 7.14 -2.97 16.44
N ALA A 144 7.87 -2.35 15.51
CA ALA A 144 8.44 -1.01 15.70
C ALA A 144 7.34 0.05 15.87
N LEU A 145 6.25 -0.05 15.09
CA LEU A 145 5.07 0.82 15.18
C LEU A 145 4.38 0.70 16.54
N LEU A 146 4.13 -0.52 17.02
CA LEU A 146 3.53 -0.76 18.34
C LEU A 146 4.39 -0.18 19.48
N THR A 147 5.70 -0.27 19.36
CA THR A 147 6.64 0.31 20.32
C THR A 147 6.56 1.83 20.33
N SER A 148 6.52 2.48 19.16
CA SER A 148 6.38 3.93 19.03
C SER A 148 5.02 4.41 19.59
N ILE A 149 3.94 3.74 19.24
CA ILE A 149 2.58 4.04 19.75
C ILE A 149 2.57 3.96 21.28
N SER A 150 3.17 2.90 21.86
CA SER A 150 3.22 2.72 23.31
C SER A 150 4.00 3.86 24.00
N HIS A 151 5.10 4.31 23.40
CA HIS A 151 5.86 5.45 23.91
C HIS A 151 5.05 6.76 23.85
N ASP A 152 4.40 7.03 22.72
CA ASP A 152 3.65 8.27 22.49
C ASP A 152 2.35 8.35 23.31
N LEU A 153 1.82 7.20 23.75
CA LEU A 153 0.71 7.12 24.73
C LEU A 153 1.20 7.31 26.16
N LYS A 154 2.36 6.76 26.53
CA LYS A 154 2.87 6.82 27.91
C LYS A 154 3.25 8.23 28.34
N THR A 155 3.79 9.04 27.43
CA THR A 155 4.25 10.41 27.75
C THR A 155 3.12 11.32 28.24
N PRO A 156 2.01 11.53 27.49
CA PRO A 156 0.89 12.34 27.96
C PRO A 156 0.22 11.73 29.20
N LEU A 157 0.10 10.42 29.27
CA LEU A 157 -0.49 9.72 30.42
C LEU A 157 0.33 9.98 31.70
N ALA A 158 1.66 9.94 31.62
CA ALA A 158 2.54 10.22 32.75
C ALA A 158 2.40 11.68 33.20
N ALA A 159 2.27 12.65 32.27
CA ALA A 159 2.02 14.05 32.60
C ALA A 159 0.67 14.26 33.31
N ILE A 160 -0.40 13.64 32.80
CA ILE A 160 -1.73 13.66 33.43
C ILE A 160 -1.66 13.09 34.84
N MET A 161 -1.05 11.90 35.00
CA MET A 161 -0.94 11.25 36.30
C MET A 161 -0.11 12.08 37.28
N GLY A 162 1.00 12.68 36.83
CA GLY A 162 1.85 13.53 37.66
C GLY A 162 1.10 14.79 38.12
N ALA A 163 0.47 15.51 37.20
CA ALA A 163 -0.29 16.72 37.52
C ALA A 163 -1.50 16.42 38.45
N ALA A 164 -2.26 15.37 38.14
CA ALA A 164 -3.39 14.95 38.98
C ALA A 164 -2.93 14.43 40.35
N GLY A 165 -1.79 13.73 40.41
CA GLY A 165 -1.18 13.28 41.69
C GLY A 165 -0.76 14.45 42.57
N THR A 166 -0.09 15.46 42.01
CA THR A 166 0.31 16.69 42.69
C THR A 166 -0.90 17.48 43.18
N LEU A 167 -1.93 17.62 42.35
CA LEU A 167 -3.19 18.26 42.76
C LEU A 167 -3.84 17.50 43.94
N ARG A 168 -3.90 16.19 43.89
CA ARG A 168 -4.53 15.37 44.96
C ARG A 168 -3.78 15.51 46.29
N GLU A 169 -2.43 15.54 46.27
CA GLU A 169 -1.61 15.51 47.47
C GLU A 169 -1.39 16.92 48.08
N PHE A 170 -1.25 17.94 47.20
CA PHE A 170 -0.80 19.26 47.64
C PHE A 170 -1.80 20.40 47.33
N ALA A 171 -3.04 20.12 46.87
CA ALA A 171 -3.99 21.18 46.43
C ALA A 171 -4.20 22.31 47.44
N ALA A 172 -4.21 22.00 48.72
CA ALA A 172 -4.41 23.01 49.78
C ALA A 172 -3.14 23.89 50.04
N ALA A 173 -1.96 23.41 49.65
CA ALA A 173 -0.69 24.13 49.80
C ALA A 173 -0.24 24.90 48.57
N LEU A 174 -0.83 24.59 47.37
CA LEU A 174 -0.48 25.19 46.11
C LEU A 174 -1.19 26.56 45.93
N PRO A 175 -0.50 27.55 45.37
CA PRO A 175 -1.13 28.78 44.86
C PRO A 175 -2.22 28.45 43.82
N GLU A 176 -3.22 29.33 43.70
CA GLU A 176 -4.30 29.17 42.72
C GLU A 176 -3.80 29.12 41.27
N THR A 177 -2.75 29.90 40.95
CA THR A 177 -2.07 29.87 39.64
C THR A 177 -1.50 28.51 39.31
N ASP A 178 -0.82 27.87 40.24
CA ASP A 178 -0.15 26.58 40.03
C ASP A 178 -1.20 25.48 39.94
N ARG A 179 -2.31 25.56 40.69
CA ARG A 179 -3.45 24.64 40.54
C ARG A 179 -4.10 24.75 39.15
N ALA A 180 -4.31 26.02 38.68
CA ALA A 180 -4.86 26.25 37.36
C ALA A 180 -3.93 25.74 36.26
N GLU A 181 -2.61 25.89 36.38
CA GLU A 181 -1.62 25.36 35.43
C GLU A 181 -1.63 23.85 35.38
N LEU A 182 -1.65 23.17 36.54
CA LEU A 182 -1.75 21.71 36.61
C LEU A 182 -3.05 21.18 36.01
N LEU A 183 -4.17 21.84 36.25
CA LEU A 183 -5.45 21.49 35.63
C LEU A 183 -5.42 21.68 34.12
N SER A 184 -4.82 22.77 33.63
CA SER A 184 -4.61 23.00 32.19
C SER A 184 -3.77 21.89 31.59
N THR A 185 -2.68 21.50 32.26
CA THR A 185 -1.83 20.36 31.83
C THR A 185 -2.63 19.08 31.69
N VAL A 186 -3.49 18.75 32.67
CA VAL A 186 -4.35 17.56 32.60
C VAL A 186 -5.29 17.62 31.43
N LEU A 187 -5.93 18.77 31.18
CA LEU A 187 -6.89 18.94 30.07
C LEU A 187 -6.17 18.88 28.71
N ASP A 188 -5.08 19.63 28.53
CA ASP A 188 -4.34 19.70 27.27
C ASP A 188 -3.77 18.34 26.87
N GLU A 189 -3.18 17.58 27.82
CA GLU A 189 -2.64 16.24 27.55
C GLU A 189 -3.76 15.21 27.34
N SER A 190 -4.93 15.36 27.98
CA SER A 190 -6.09 14.51 27.73
C SER A 190 -6.66 14.73 26.32
N GLU A 191 -6.78 15.99 25.88
CA GLU A 191 -7.20 16.32 24.51
C GLU A 191 -6.20 15.81 23.47
N ARG A 192 -4.91 15.91 23.78
CA ARG A 192 -3.84 15.37 22.93
C ARG A 192 -3.94 13.86 22.79
N LEU A 193 -4.16 13.13 23.89
CA LEU A 193 -4.32 11.70 23.91
C LEU A 193 -5.56 11.25 23.11
N ASN A 194 -6.68 11.96 23.30
CA ASN A 194 -7.91 11.67 22.56
C ASN A 194 -7.72 11.88 21.05
N ARG A 195 -7.06 12.95 20.63
CA ARG A 195 -6.71 13.16 19.21
C ARG A 195 -5.81 12.06 18.66
N PHE A 196 -4.84 11.58 19.46
CA PHE A 196 -3.95 10.50 19.05
C PHE A 196 -4.73 9.19 18.81
N ILE A 197 -5.64 8.84 19.73
CA ILE A 197 -6.48 7.65 19.60
C ILE A 197 -7.41 7.75 18.37
N ALA A 198 -8.04 8.90 18.16
CA ALA A 198 -8.88 9.14 16.99
C ALA A 198 -8.09 8.95 15.69
N ASN A 199 -6.90 9.56 15.60
CA ASN A 199 -6.00 9.41 14.45
C ASN A 199 -5.60 7.95 14.20
N LEU A 200 -5.34 7.18 15.26
CA LEU A 200 -4.99 5.76 15.13
C LEU A 200 -6.16 4.94 14.57
N LEU A 201 -7.38 5.21 15.04
CA LEU A 201 -8.60 4.57 14.53
C LEU A 201 -8.87 4.94 13.06
N ASP A 202 -8.71 6.21 12.70
CA ASP A 202 -8.87 6.66 11.33
C ASP A 202 -7.82 6.01 10.40
N MET A 203 -6.59 5.89 10.86
CA MET A 203 -5.52 5.20 10.13
C MET A 203 -5.86 3.73 9.87
N THR A 204 -6.38 3.02 10.88
CA THR A 204 -6.78 1.61 10.70
C THR A 204 -7.92 1.45 9.68
N LYS A 205 -8.86 2.39 9.61
CA LYS A 205 -9.93 2.40 8.61
C LYS A 205 -9.40 2.67 7.20
N ILE A 206 -8.45 3.59 7.07
CA ILE A 206 -7.79 3.89 5.79
C ILE A 206 -7.02 2.65 5.29
N GLU A 207 -6.16 2.05 6.11
CA GLU A 207 -5.34 0.88 5.75
C GLU A 207 -6.17 -0.36 5.39
N SER A 208 -7.29 -0.56 6.06
CA SER A 208 -8.20 -1.69 5.76
C SER A 208 -9.10 -1.45 4.56
N GLY A 209 -9.08 -0.26 3.95
CA GLY A 209 -10.03 0.13 2.90
C GLY A 209 -11.48 0.25 3.37
N ALA A 210 -11.70 0.29 4.69
CA ALA A 210 -13.03 0.39 5.30
C ALA A 210 -13.50 1.85 5.47
N MET A 211 -12.77 2.82 4.93
CA MET A 211 -13.17 4.23 4.96
C MET A 211 -14.26 4.46 3.92
N GLU A 212 -15.47 4.74 4.36
CA GLU A 212 -16.62 5.08 3.53
C GLU A 212 -17.02 6.54 3.77
N PRO A 213 -16.53 7.52 2.97
CA PRO A 213 -16.91 8.91 3.13
C PRO A 213 -18.40 9.13 2.85
N ASN A 214 -19.04 9.93 3.68
CA ASN A 214 -20.41 10.37 3.44
C ASN A 214 -20.43 11.53 2.45
N HIS A 215 -20.43 11.22 1.16
CA HIS A 215 -20.35 12.20 0.08
C HIS A 215 -21.61 13.07 0.01
N ALA A 216 -21.47 14.37 0.27
CA ALA A 216 -22.49 15.39 0.08
C ALA A 216 -21.96 16.52 -0.79
N LEU A 217 -22.85 17.23 -1.49
CA LEU A 217 -22.50 18.49 -2.14
C LEU A 217 -22.26 19.55 -1.05
N HIS A 218 -21.09 20.12 -1.03
CA HIS A 218 -20.66 21.05 0.03
C HIS A 218 -19.85 22.21 -0.51
N PHE A 219 -19.99 23.40 0.07
CA PHE A 219 -19.16 24.56 -0.25
C PHE A 219 -17.81 24.44 0.46
N VAL A 220 -16.74 24.52 -0.31
CA VAL A 220 -15.37 24.46 0.22
C VAL A 220 -15.10 25.54 1.25
N GLY A 221 -15.63 26.75 1.01
CA GLY A 221 -15.50 27.88 1.94
C GLY A 221 -16.01 27.60 3.34
N ASP A 222 -17.10 26.83 3.47
CA ASP A 222 -17.67 26.47 4.78
C ASP A 222 -16.73 25.55 5.56
N SER A 223 -16.17 24.53 4.91
CA SER A 223 -15.17 23.65 5.52
C SER A 223 -13.90 24.38 5.90
N VAL A 224 -13.44 25.31 5.07
CA VAL A 224 -12.28 26.15 5.38
C VAL A 224 -12.58 27.05 6.59
N GLY A 225 -13.75 27.67 6.63
CA GLY A 225 -14.19 28.49 7.76
C GLY A 225 -14.24 27.70 9.08
N SER A 226 -14.83 26.51 9.05
CA SER A 226 -14.91 25.59 10.20
C SER A 226 -13.52 25.14 10.67
N ALA A 227 -12.65 24.75 9.74
CA ALA A 227 -11.29 24.34 10.06
C ALA A 227 -10.47 25.48 10.70
N LEU A 228 -10.59 26.70 10.17
CA LEU A 228 -9.94 27.89 10.73
C LEU A 228 -10.46 28.25 12.12
N LEU A 229 -11.78 28.19 12.32
CA LEU A 229 -12.37 28.44 13.64
C LEU A 229 -11.84 27.44 14.68
N ARG A 230 -11.78 26.16 14.31
CA ARG A 230 -11.22 25.11 15.17
C ARG A 230 -9.72 25.28 15.40
N ALA A 231 -8.98 25.71 14.38
CA ALA A 231 -7.54 25.94 14.45
C ALA A 231 -7.17 27.26 15.16
N ARG A 232 -8.13 28.12 15.47
CA ARG A 232 -7.88 29.50 16.02
C ARG A 232 -6.97 29.49 17.25
N LYS A 233 -7.12 28.51 18.16
CA LYS A 233 -6.29 28.40 19.37
C LYS A 233 -4.82 28.12 19.04
N ILE A 234 -4.56 27.30 18.01
CA ILE A 234 -3.19 26.88 17.61
C ILE A 234 -2.54 27.85 16.62
N THR A 235 -3.34 28.55 15.81
CA THR A 235 -2.86 29.54 14.85
C THR A 235 -2.82 30.96 15.44
N GLY A 236 -3.23 31.15 16.71
CA GLY A 236 -3.38 32.47 17.33
C GLY A 236 -2.10 33.33 17.41
N GLU A 237 -0.94 32.70 17.35
CA GLU A 237 0.37 33.39 17.29
C GLU A 237 0.80 33.77 15.86
N HIS A 238 0.01 33.38 14.83
CA HIS A 238 0.31 33.58 13.41
C HIS A 238 -0.70 34.52 12.75
N LYS A 239 -0.27 35.21 11.70
CA LYS A 239 -1.21 35.92 10.82
C LYS A 239 -1.82 34.92 9.85
N THR A 240 -3.14 34.91 9.75
CA THR A 240 -3.84 34.08 8.78
C THR A 240 -4.35 34.91 7.62
N GLU A 241 -3.88 34.64 6.40
CA GLU A 241 -4.35 35.30 5.18
C GLU A 241 -5.18 34.27 4.37
N ILE A 242 -6.39 34.70 3.97
CA ILE A 242 -7.34 33.84 3.23
C ILE A 242 -7.63 34.54 1.91
N ASP A 243 -7.33 33.82 0.82
CA ASP A 243 -7.58 34.23 -0.55
C ASP A 243 -8.33 33.09 -1.26
N ILE A 244 -9.61 32.95 -0.90
CA ILE A 244 -10.50 31.90 -1.43
C ILE A 244 -11.74 32.61 -1.98
N PRO A 245 -11.96 32.55 -3.31
CA PRO A 245 -13.15 33.10 -3.94
C PRO A 245 -14.44 32.52 -3.37
N ALA A 246 -15.45 33.35 -3.16
CA ALA A 246 -16.74 32.89 -2.62
C ALA A 246 -17.56 32.09 -3.65
N ASP A 247 -17.20 32.16 -4.93
CA ASP A 247 -17.86 31.52 -6.07
C ASP A 247 -17.20 30.21 -6.50
N LEU A 248 -16.35 29.60 -5.64
CA LEU A 248 -15.84 28.26 -5.91
C LEU A 248 -16.99 27.25 -6.05
N PRO A 249 -16.88 26.30 -7.00
CA PRO A 249 -17.93 25.30 -7.21
C PRO A 249 -18.07 24.40 -5.97
N MET A 250 -19.29 23.90 -5.77
CA MET A 250 -19.54 22.86 -4.75
C MET A 250 -18.79 21.60 -5.11
N LEU A 251 -18.25 20.93 -4.11
CA LEU A 251 -17.58 19.65 -4.25
C LEU A 251 -18.43 18.54 -3.63
N ARG A 252 -18.28 17.33 -4.14
CA ARG A 252 -18.83 16.11 -3.54
C ARG A 252 -17.81 15.53 -2.57
N LEU A 253 -17.98 15.83 -1.29
CA LEU A 253 -17.03 15.44 -0.25
C LEU A 253 -17.74 15.15 1.08
N ASP A 254 -17.04 14.50 1.99
CA ASP A 254 -17.43 14.39 3.40
C ASP A 254 -16.88 15.60 4.13
N PRO A 255 -17.76 16.53 4.63
CA PRO A 255 -17.30 17.76 5.26
C PRO A 255 -16.49 17.51 6.54
N VAL A 256 -16.77 16.44 7.28
CA VAL A 256 -16.07 16.12 8.53
C VAL A 256 -14.63 15.67 8.24
N LEU A 257 -14.44 14.77 7.28
CA LEU A 257 -13.12 14.29 6.87
C LEU A 257 -12.31 15.39 6.21
N PHE A 258 -12.94 16.21 5.38
CA PHE A 258 -12.29 17.33 4.71
C PHE A 258 -11.84 18.40 5.69
N GLU A 259 -12.70 18.79 6.65
CA GLU A 259 -12.35 19.71 7.73
C GLU A 259 -11.19 19.18 8.58
N GLN A 260 -11.19 17.86 8.89
CA GLN A 260 -10.12 17.23 9.65
C GLN A 260 -8.79 17.27 8.89
N ALA A 261 -8.81 17.02 7.55
CA ALA A 261 -7.61 17.13 6.72
C ALA A 261 -7.05 18.57 6.73
N LEU A 262 -7.91 19.57 6.55
CA LEU A 262 -7.51 20.98 6.62
C LEU A 262 -6.95 21.36 7.99
N PHE A 263 -7.60 20.91 9.06
CA PHE A 263 -7.13 21.15 10.43
C PHE A 263 -5.73 20.58 10.65
N ASN A 264 -5.45 19.37 10.18
CA ASN A 264 -4.13 18.76 10.31
C ASN A 264 -3.05 19.55 9.56
N LEU A 265 -3.38 20.08 8.38
CA LEU A 265 -2.46 20.92 7.61
C LEU A 265 -2.20 22.28 8.32
N LEU A 266 -3.23 22.89 8.89
CA LEU A 266 -3.11 24.13 9.68
C LEU A 266 -2.31 23.91 10.96
N ASP A 267 -2.52 22.78 11.66
CA ASP A 267 -1.74 22.39 12.84
C ASP A 267 -0.26 22.22 12.50
N ASN A 268 0.05 21.58 11.36
CA ASN A 268 1.41 21.47 10.88
C ASN A 268 2.02 22.84 10.54
N ALA A 269 1.30 23.70 9.80
CA ALA A 269 1.76 25.04 9.47
C ALA A 269 2.10 25.83 10.74
N ALA A 270 1.21 25.83 11.74
CA ALA A 270 1.43 26.53 13.01
C ALA A 270 2.60 25.95 13.82
N LYS A 271 2.81 24.62 13.76
CA LYS A 271 3.92 23.99 14.48
C LYS A 271 5.29 24.30 13.90
N TYR A 272 5.40 24.35 12.57
CA TYR A 272 6.70 24.46 11.91
C TYR A 272 7.06 25.89 11.52
N ALA A 273 6.10 26.78 11.39
CA ALA A 273 6.35 28.19 11.13
C ALA A 273 6.85 28.91 12.39
N PRO A 274 7.69 29.95 12.23
CA PRO A 274 8.10 30.82 13.35
C PRO A 274 6.89 31.57 13.94
N PRO A 275 6.84 31.82 15.25
CA PRO A 275 5.81 32.66 15.85
C PRO A 275 5.73 34.04 15.16
N GLY A 276 4.53 34.54 14.93
CA GLY A 276 4.29 35.82 14.24
C GLY A 276 4.38 35.78 12.72
N SER A 277 4.76 34.61 12.11
CA SER A 277 4.78 34.44 10.67
C SER A 277 3.37 34.30 10.07
N THR A 278 3.28 34.29 8.74
CA THR A 278 2.00 34.21 8.01
C THR A 278 1.70 32.81 7.54
N ILE A 279 0.51 32.31 7.86
CA ILE A 279 -0.09 31.13 7.26
C ILE A 279 -1.10 31.59 6.21
N ARG A 280 -0.89 31.22 4.94
CA ARG A 280 -1.74 31.66 3.84
C ARG A 280 -2.53 30.49 3.27
N LEU A 281 -3.84 30.69 3.09
CA LEU A 281 -4.74 29.78 2.39
C LEU A 281 -5.18 30.43 1.10
N GLN A 282 -5.00 29.73 -0.03
CA GLN A 282 -5.47 30.16 -1.34
C GLN A 282 -6.31 29.09 -1.99
N GLY A 283 -7.30 29.50 -2.79
CA GLY A 283 -8.18 28.59 -3.52
C GLY A 283 -8.50 29.13 -4.90
N TRP A 284 -8.54 28.25 -5.91
CA TRP A 284 -8.96 28.56 -7.28
C TRP A 284 -9.42 27.32 -7.99
N VAL A 285 -9.97 27.48 -9.22
CA VAL A 285 -10.32 26.38 -10.09
C VAL A 285 -9.26 26.24 -11.18
N ASP A 286 -8.77 25.03 -11.39
CA ASP A 286 -7.83 24.70 -12.46
C ASP A 286 -8.16 23.32 -13.06
N ASN A 287 -8.29 23.27 -14.39
CA ASN A 287 -8.52 22.03 -15.15
C ASN A 287 -9.64 21.13 -14.59
N GLY A 288 -10.78 21.73 -14.19
CA GLY A 288 -11.92 20.97 -13.65
C GLY A 288 -11.74 20.48 -12.21
N CYS A 289 -10.73 20.97 -11.52
CA CYS A 289 -10.51 20.71 -10.10
C CYS A 289 -10.53 22.02 -9.30
N VAL A 290 -11.02 21.97 -8.08
CA VAL A 290 -10.75 23.00 -7.07
C VAL A 290 -9.38 22.70 -6.46
N ILE A 291 -8.53 23.71 -6.46
CA ILE A 291 -7.20 23.68 -5.85
C ILE A 291 -7.25 24.49 -4.56
N LEU A 292 -6.78 23.90 -3.47
CA LEU A 292 -6.55 24.60 -2.21
C LEU A 292 -5.08 24.48 -1.85
N GLN A 293 -4.46 25.61 -1.52
CA GLN A 293 -3.09 25.64 -1.03
C GLN A 293 -3.04 26.22 0.38
N ILE A 294 -2.29 25.53 1.24
CA ILE A 294 -1.91 26.01 2.57
C ILE A 294 -0.40 26.20 2.56
N MET A 295 0.02 27.44 2.81
CA MET A 295 1.42 27.84 2.76
C MET A 295 1.86 28.36 4.13
N ASP A 296 3.02 27.93 4.57
CA ASP A 296 3.66 28.42 5.79
C ASP A 296 4.97 29.16 5.47
N GLU A 297 5.58 29.75 6.49
CA GLU A 297 6.89 30.39 6.44
C GLU A 297 7.91 29.65 7.33
N GLY A 298 7.74 28.34 7.44
CA GLY A 298 8.65 27.46 8.15
C GLY A 298 9.96 27.20 7.41
N PRO A 299 10.77 26.25 7.89
CA PRO A 299 12.06 25.95 7.28
C PRO A 299 11.95 25.17 5.96
N GLY A 300 10.75 24.83 5.49
CA GLY A 300 10.52 23.95 4.36
C GLY A 300 10.82 22.48 4.68
N ILE A 301 10.70 21.63 3.67
CA ILE A 301 10.82 20.17 3.73
C ILE A 301 12.05 19.76 2.90
N PRO A 302 12.96 18.89 3.39
CA PRO A 302 14.06 18.37 2.57
C PRO A 302 13.51 17.73 1.28
N PRO A 303 14.16 17.93 0.11
CA PRO A 303 13.64 17.40 -1.15
C PRO A 303 13.39 15.89 -1.14
N ASP A 304 14.26 15.12 -0.49
CA ASP A 304 14.14 13.66 -0.38
C ASP A 304 12.99 13.19 0.51
N ASP A 305 12.42 14.12 1.30
CA ASP A 305 11.36 13.83 2.27
C ASP A 305 9.96 14.26 1.77
N LEU A 306 9.86 15.04 0.66
CA LEU A 306 8.60 15.61 0.16
C LEU A 306 7.47 14.60 -0.05
N GLU A 307 7.78 13.40 -0.56
CA GLU A 307 6.81 12.31 -0.68
C GLU A 307 6.66 11.54 0.64
N ARG A 308 7.77 11.36 1.36
CA ARG A 308 7.83 10.53 2.55
C ARG A 308 7.14 11.11 3.77
N ILE A 309 6.93 12.44 3.82
CA ILE A 309 6.19 13.09 4.92
C ILE A 309 4.74 12.61 5.03
N PHE A 310 4.21 11.98 3.98
CA PHE A 310 2.89 11.36 3.98
C PHE A 310 2.91 9.89 4.37
N ASP A 311 4.09 9.30 4.57
CA ASP A 311 4.20 7.93 5.09
C ASP A 311 3.77 7.89 6.56
N THR A 312 3.11 6.83 6.96
CA THR A 312 2.63 6.65 8.33
C THR A 312 3.80 6.65 9.33
N PHE A 313 3.69 7.46 10.38
CA PHE A 313 4.72 7.66 11.43
C PHE A 313 6.04 8.26 10.94
N TYR A 314 6.11 8.73 9.70
CA TYR A 314 7.31 9.36 9.19
C TYR A 314 7.54 10.74 9.83
N ARG A 315 8.79 11.02 10.16
CA ARG A 315 9.23 12.31 10.73
C ARG A 315 10.61 12.66 10.19
N VAL A 316 10.82 13.92 9.83
CA VAL A 316 12.11 14.44 9.35
C VAL A 316 13.11 14.50 10.52
N ARG A 317 13.97 13.50 10.68
CA ARG A 317 14.83 13.24 11.85
C ARG A 317 15.72 14.37 12.35
N LYS A 318 16.05 15.35 11.53
CA LYS A 318 17.03 16.39 11.89
C LYS A 318 16.44 17.59 12.68
N ARG A 319 15.12 17.74 12.76
CA ARG A 319 14.48 18.96 13.32
C ARG A 319 13.39 18.70 14.38
N ASP A 320 13.00 17.46 14.56
CA ASP A 320 11.79 17.09 15.35
C ASP A 320 12.03 16.72 16.81
N GLN A 321 13.26 16.84 17.33
CA GLN A 321 13.52 16.54 18.75
C GLN A 321 12.85 17.52 19.73
N VAL A 322 12.33 18.63 19.26
CA VAL A 322 11.79 19.72 20.11
C VAL A 322 10.27 19.88 19.96
N ARG A 323 9.62 19.33 18.90
CA ARG A 323 8.18 19.53 18.67
C ARG A 323 7.42 18.22 18.63
N ALA A 324 6.47 18.06 19.55
CA ALA A 324 5.65 16.87 19.68
C ALA A 324 4.73 16.67 18.48
N GLY A 325 4.92 15.57 17.74
CA GLY A 325 4.04 15.16 16.64
C GLY A 325 4.09 13.65 16.47
N THR A 326 2.95 13.03 16.14
CA THR A 326 2.81 11.56 16.01
C THR A 326 3.24 11.03 14.65
N GLY A 327 3.44 11.90 13.64
CA GLY A 327 3.68 11.48 12.27
C GLY A 327 2.45 10.87 11.57
N LEU A 328 1.26 11.01 12.16
CA LEU A 328 0.00 10.48 11.59
C LEU A 328 -0.81 11.52 10.83
N GLY A 329 -0.70 12.81 11.16
CA GLY A 329 -1.59 13.84 10.64
C GLY A 329 -1.59 13.96 9.11
N LEU A 330 -0.42 13.94 8.47
CA LEU A 330 -0.30 14.06 7.02
C LEU A 330 -0.73 12.80 6.28
N SER A 331 -0.41 11.61 6.80
CA SER A 331 -0.84 10.34 6.21
C SER A 331 -2.38 10.20 6.26
N ILE A 332 -3.00 10.58 7.37
CA ILE A 332 -4.46 10.61 7.52
C ILE A 332 -5.08 11.64 6.57
N SER A 333 -4.49 12.84 6.45
CA SER A 333 -4.99 13.86 5.51
C SER A 333 -4.95 13.35 4.07
N ARG A 334 -3.87 12.67 3.66
CA ARG A 334 -3.77 12.02 2.35
C ARG A 334 -4.88 10.96 2.18
N GLY A 335 -5.03 10.05 3.14
CA GLY A 335 -6.05 9.02 3.11
C GLY A 335 -7.48 9.58 3.01
N PHE A 336 -7.80 10.63 3.75
CA PHE A 336 -9.11 11.30 3.67
C PHE A 336 -9.36 11.94 2.30
N ILE A 337 -8.40 12.70 1.80
CA ILE A 337 -8.50 13.35 0.49
C ILE A 337 -8.62 12.32 -0.64
N GLU A 338 -7.82 11.25 -0.62
CA GLU A 338 -7.86 10.18 -1.61
C GLU A 338 -9.16 9.37 -1.54
N ALA A 339 -9.69 9.09 -0.35
CA ALA A 339 -10.99 8.45 -0.17
C ALA A 339 -12.14 9.27 -0.76
N MET A 340 -11.99 10.60 -0.84
CA MET A 340 -12.94 11.50 -1.51
C MET A 340 -12.62 11.74 -3.00
N GLY A 341 -11.66 11.01 -3.58
CA GLY A 341 -11.29 11.11 -5.00
C GLY A 341 -10.39 12.30 -5.34
N GLY A 342 -9.81 12.97 -4.33
CA GLY A 342 -8.86 14.05 -4.49
C GLY A 342 -7.41 13.58 -4.41
N THR A 343 -6.48 14.54 -4.45
CA THR A 343 -5.04 14.32 -4.23
C THR A 343 -4.46 15.40 -3.34
N ILE A 344 -3.41 15.07 -2.58
CA ILE A 344 -2.64 16.02 -1.79
C ILE A 344 -1.16 15.86 -2.10
N THR A 345 -0.47 17.01 -2.26
CA THR A 345 0.98 17.05 -2.52
C THR A 345 1.64 18.12 -1.67
N ALA A 346 2.96 18.00 -1.49
CA ALA A 346 3.77 18.97 -0.79
C ALA A 346 4.90 19.49 -1.68
N ALA A 347 5.24 20.76 -1.52
CA ALA A 347 6.36 21.42 -2.18
C ALA A 347 6.96 22.47 -1.24
N ASN A 348 8.17 22.94 -1.55
CA ASN A 348 8.73 24.10 -0.91
C ASN A 348 8.36 25.37 -1.67
N ARG A 349 8.22 26.48 -0.95
CA ARG A 349 8.03 27.79 -1.54
C ARG A 349 9.26 28.19 -2.35
N THR A 350 9.03 28.91 -3.44
CA THR A 350 10.08 29.42 -4.33
C THR A 350 10.43 30.88 -4.05
N ASP A 351 9.49 31.63 -3.41
CA ASP A 351 9.63 33.05 -3.10
C ASP A 351 10.33 33.31 -1.76
N ARG A 352 10.25 32.36 -0.82
CA ARG A 352 10.86 32.42 0.51
C ARG A 352 10.94 31.02 1.14
N ALA A 353 11.50 30.93 2.34
CA ALA A 353 11.45 29.68 3.10
C ALA A 353 10.00 29.34 3.48
N GLY A 354 9.64 28.06 3.43
CA GLY A 354 8.30 27.57 3.78
C GLY A 354 7.89 26.35 2.99
N ALA A 355 6.84 25.70 3.45
CA ALA A 355 6.20 24.60 2.73
C ALA A 355 4.87 25.05 2.11
N ILE A 356 4.46 24.30 1.07
CA ILE A 356 3.17 24.44 0.38
C ILE A 356 2.53 23.06 0.36
N PHE A 357 1.35 22.95 0.94
CA PHE A 357 0.50 21.76 0.78
C PHE A 357 -0.61 22.09 -0.20
N THR A 358 -0.74 21.30 -1.24
CA THR A 358 -1.74 21.48 -2.31
C THR A 358 -2.73 20.33 -2.32
N ILE A 359 -4.00 20.64 -2.09
CA ILE A 359 -5.13 19.72 -2.24
C ILE A 359 -5.77 19.99 -3.60
N ARG A 360 -6.05 18.93 -4.37
CA ARG A 360 -6.80 18.98 -5.62
C ARG A 360 -8.04 18.10 -5.49
N MET A 361 -9.22 18.71 -5.64
CA MET A 361 -10.50 18.01 -5.58
C MET A 361 -11.24 18.14 -6.91
N PRO A 362 -11.68 17.03 -7.52
CA PRO A 362 -12.40 17.08 -8.78
C PRO A 362 -13.78 17.75 -8.59
N VAL A 363 -14.15 18.65 -9.50
CA VAL A 363 -15.49 19.24 -9.55
C VAL A 363 -16.46 18.21 -10.15
N PRO A 364 -17.56 17.85 -9.45
CA PRO A 364 -18.55 16.94 -9.99
C PRO A 364 -19.17 17.47 -11.29
N ALA A 365 -19.36 16.59 -12.28
CA ALA A 365 -19.91 16.98 -13.59
C ALA A 365 -21.38 17.45 -13.54
N ASP A 366 -22.07 17.15 -12.45
CA ASP A 366 -23.50 17.43 -12.22
C ASP A 366 -23.76 18.75 -11.47
N VAL A 367 -22.71 19.53 -11.17
CA VAL A 367 -22.88 20.84 -10.50
C VAL A 367 -23.27 21.91 -11.55
N PRO A 368 -24.43 22.61 -11.40
CA PRO A 368 -24.84 23.67 -12.30
C PRO A 368 -23.87 24.85 -12.21
N GLY A 369 -23.21 25.21 -13.30
CA GLY A 369 -22.34 26.40 -13.38
C GLY A 369 -21.13 26.31 -14.30
N MET A 370 -20.63 25.12 -14.65
CA MET A 370 -19.56 24.98 -15.65
C MET A 370 -20.14 24.60 -17.01
N ARG A 371 -20.45 25.58 -17.85
CA ARG A 371 -20.50 25.36 -19.31
C ARG A 371 -19.07 25.00 -19.74
N ARG A 372 -18.88 23.79 -20.26
CA ARG A 372 -17.70 23.44 -21.07
C ARG A 372 -17.55 24.51 -22.12
N ALA A 373 -16.42 25.19 -22.19
CA ALA A 373 -16.00 25.89 -23.38
C ALA A 373 -15.89 24.83 -24.48
N SER A 374 -16.94 24.69 -25.28
CA SER A 374 -16.94 23.84 -26.46
C SER A 374 -15.95 24.44 -27.45
N THR A 375 -14.88 23.71 -27.73
CA THR A 375 -14.11 23.82 -28.97
C THR A 375 -14.99 23.40 -30.12
N ASP A 376 -15.88 24.30 -30.55
CA ASP A 376 -16.61 24.21 -31.82
C ASP A 376 -16.86 25.64 -32.33
N ASP A 377 -15.84 26.20 -32.96
CA ASP A 377 -16.02 27.27 -33.95
C ASP A 377 -14.82 27.31 -34.90
N GLN A 378 -14.72 26.28 -35.75
CA GLN A 378 -13.96 26.35 -36.99
C GLN A 378 -14.60 25.41 -38.02
N SER A 379 -15.69 25.81 -38.57
CA SER A 379 -16.05 25.46 -39.97
C SER A 379 -17.30 26.21 -40.37
N ASN A 380 -17.18 27.35 -41.00
CA ASN A 380 -17.93 27.74 -42.20
C ASN A 380 -17.46 29.10 -42.66
N GLY A 381 -16.73 29.11 -43.68
CA GLY A 381 -16.35 30.24 -44.48
C GLY A 381 -15.91 29.75 -45.82
N ASP A 382 -16.85 29.35 -46.66
CA ASP A 382 -16.62 29.22 -48.09
C ASP A 382 -17.31 30.40 -48.79
N PRO A 383 -16.60 31.14 -49.66
CA PRO A 383 -17.17 32.23 -50.43
C PRO A 383 -17.68 31.74 -51.78
N ALA A 384 -18.88 32.14 -52.14
CA ALA A 384 -19.33 32.21 -53.52
C ALA A 384 -18.94 33.55 -54.14
#